data_58fe122516584378f49d809d1e5c1552
#
_entry.id   58fe122516584378f49d809d1e5c1552
#
_cell.length_a   1.000
_cell.length_b   1.000
_cell.length_c   1.000
_cell.angle_alpha   90.00
_cell.angle_beta   90.00
_cell.angle_gamma   90.00
#
_symmetry.space_group_name_H-M   'P 1'
#
loop_
_entity.id
_entity.type
_entity.pdbx_description
1 polymer ?
#
loop_
_entity_poly.entity_id
_entity_poly.type
_entity_poly.pdbx_seq_one_letter_code
_entity_poly.pdbx_strand_id
1 'polypeptide(L)'
;FTALDITGKPKTGFPVTGLIRAIESCLGWDNVRDAFLVGAGSLGRALLGYRGFREHGLNIVAAFDTDPGKIGSSLHGTQVLPLSKLASLARRMRIVIGIIATPAAAAQEVADLMVAGGLRAIWNFAPTSLSIPPEVLVENEDLSRTLAVLSQRLQARRARETGAAGQEGQ
;
A
#
# COMPACT_ATOMS: atom_id res chain seq x y z
N PHE A 1 -22.41 -7.95 -20.51
CA PHE A 1 -20.96 -7.69 -20.59
C PHE A 1 -20.62 -6.45 -21.44
N THR A 2 -21.60 -5.57 -21.62
CA THR A 2 -21.46 -4.34 -22.40
C THR A 2 -20.49 -3.31 -21.76
N ALA A 3 -20.20 -3.44 -20.46
CA ALA A 3 -19.31 -2.54 -19.73
C ALA A 3 -17.80 -2.84 -19.94
N LEU A 4 -17.46 -3.99 -20.56
CA LEU A 4 -16.08 -4.43 -20.72
C LEU A 4 -15.61 -4.47 -22.17
N ASP A 5 -16.43 -4.00 -23.12
CA ASP A 5 -16.14 -3.95 -24.57
C ASP A 5 -15.53 -5.24 -25.16
N ILE A 6 -15.94 -6.40 -24.63
CA ILE A 6 -15.44 -7.71 -25.05
C ILE A 6 -16.46 -8.37 -25.96
N THR A 7 -16.06 -8.60 -27.21
CA THR A 7 -16.86 -9.32 -28.21
C THR A 7 -16.51 -10.80 -28.19
N GLY A 8 -17.46 -11.66 -27.78
CA GLY A 8 -17.34 -13.11 -27.86
C GLY A 8 -17.67 -13.63 -29.26
N LYS A 9 -16.99 -14.70 -29.68
CA LYS A 9 -17.38 -15.42 -30.92
C LYS A 9 -18.54 -16.37 -30.64
N PRO A 10 -19.60 -16.40 -31.45
CA PRO A 10 -20.70 -17.36 -31.30
C PRO A 10 -20.15 -18.79 -31.24
N LYS A 11 -20.56 -19.58 -30.24
CA LYS A 11 -20.19 -20.98 -29.98
C LYS A 11 -18.75 -21.25 -29.48
N THR A 12 -17.86 -20.25 -29.35
CA THR A 12 -16.47 -20.48 -28.92
C THR A 12 -16.15 -19.80 -27.60
N GLY A 13 -17.07 -18.97 -27.05
CA GLY A 13 -16.84 -18.24 -25.81
C GLY A 13 -15.92 -17.02 -25.96
N PHE A 14 -15.43 -16.53 -24.84
CA PHE A 14 -14.49 -15.41 -24.79
C PHE A 14 -13.05 -15.93 -24.66
N PRO A 15 -12.07 -15.33 -25.33
CA PRO A 15 -10.67 -15.67 -25.10
C PRO A 15 -10.31 -15.28 -23.66
N VAL A 16 -9.88 -16.26 -22.85
CA VAL A 16 -9.60 -16.10 -21.41
C VAL A 16 -8.61 -14.97 -21.16
N THR A 17 -7.57 -14.86 -21.99
CA THR A 17 -6.57 -13.78 -21.90
C THR A 17 -7.16 -12.40 -22.16
N GLY A 18 -8.11 -12.27 -23.07
CA GLY A 18 -8.83 -11.02 -23.33
C GLY A 18 -9.75 -10.63 -22.18
N LEU A 19 -10.42 -11.61 -21.58
CA LEU A 19 -11.27 -11.39 -20.41
C LEU A 19 -10.45 -10.96 -19.20
N ILE A 20 -9.33 -11.60 -18.94
CA ILE A 20 -8.41 -11.24 -17.84
C ILE A 20 -7.95 -9.79 -18.03
N ARG A 21 -7.43 -9.41 -19.20
CA ARG A 21 -6.98 -8.03 -19.46
C ARG A 21 -8.10 -7.01 -19.32
N ALA A 22 -9.31 -7.32 -19.75
CA ALA A 22 -10.43 -6.39 -19.60
C ALA A 22 -10.89 -6.24 -18.16
N ILE A 23 -10.78 -7.30 -17.34
CA ILE A 23 -11.03 -7.23 -15.90
C ILE A 23 -9.92 -6.41 -15.21
N GLU A 24 -8.65 -6.65 -15.55
CA GLU A 24 -7.50 -5.89 -15.03
C GLU A 24 -7.64 -4.39 -15.36
N SER A 25 -8.03 -4.06 -16.61
CA SER A 25 -8.31 -2.69 -17.05
C SER A 25 -9.46 -2.06 -16.28
N CYS A 26 -10.56 -2.79 -16.10
CA CYS A 26 -11.73 -2.32 -15.37
C CYS A 26 -11.41 -2.07 -13.87
N LEU A 27 -10.51 -2.88 -13.29
CA LEU A 27 -10.03 -2.73 -11.94
C LEU A 27 -8.89 -1.69 -11.82
N GLY A 28 -8.40 -1.17 -12.95
CA GLY A 28 -7.27 -0.25 -13.00
C GLY A 28 -5.91 -0.91 -12.74
N TRP A 29 -5.82 -2.24 -12.86
CA TRP A 29 -4.59 -3.00 -12.59
C TRP A 29 -3.60 -2.97 -13.76
N ASP A 30 -4.06 -2.64 -14.95
CA ASP A 30 -3.22 -2.42 -16.15
C ASP A 30 -2.62 -1.01 -16.21
N ASN A 31 -3.14 -0.08 -15.41
CA ASN A 31 -2.68 1.29 -15.35
C ASN A 31 -1.57 1.43 -14.29
N VAL A 32 -0.34 1.60 -14.73
CA VAL A 32 0.76 1.97 -13.84
C VAL A 32 0.47 3.35 -13.27
N ARG A 33 0.24 3.42 -11.96
CA ARG A 33 0.02 4.69 -11.24
C ARG A 33 1.27 5.04 -10.47
N ASP A 34 1.78 6.23 -10.73
CA ASP A 34 2.93 6.75 -10.01
C ASP A 34 2.55 7.10 -8.58
N ALA A 35 3.39 6.69 -7.64
CA ALA A 35 3.22 6.95 -6.22
C ALA A 35 4.49 7.51 -5.60
N PHE A 36 4.35 8.24 -4.52
CA PHE A 36 5.44 8.66 -3.65
C PHE A 36 5.45 7.82 -2.36
N LEU A 37 6.64 7.52 -1.88
CA LEU A 37 6.84 6.85 -0.60
C LEU A 37 7.58 7.79 0.35
N VAL A 38 7.13 7.89 1.60
CA VAL A 38 7.81 8.64 2.67
C VAL A 38 8.24 7.71 3.78
N GLY A 39 9.53 7.77 4.10
CA GLY A 39 10.20 6.92 5.06
C GLY A 39 11.07 5.85 4.37
N ALA A 40 12.36 6.17 4.16
CA ALA A 40 13.35 5.26 3.57
C ALA A 40 14.04 4.37 4.62
N GLY A 41 13.29 3.94 5.65
CA GLY A 41 13.70 2.97 6.67
C GLY A 41 13.60 1.53 6.19
N SER A 42 13.64 0.57 7.12
CA SER A 42 13.57 -0.86 6.77
C SER A 42 12.31 -1.23 6.01
N LEU A 43 11.14 -0.76 6.47
CA LEU A 43 9.87 -1.02 5.78
C LEU A 43 9.80 -0.34 4.42
N GLY A 44 10.13 0.96 4.35
CA GLY A 44 10.12 1.68 3.06
C GLY A 44 11.06 1.05 2.03
N ARG A 45 12.23 0.60 2.46
CA ARG A 45 13.18 -0.13 1.62
C ARG A 45 12.61 -1.45 1.11
N ALA A 46 11.91 -2.21 1.96
CA ALA A 46 11.24 -3.45 1.56
C ALA A 46 10.12 -3.20 0.55
N LEU A 47 9.30 -2.16 0.77
CA LEU A 47 8.23 -1.75 -0.15
C LEU A 47 8.79 -1.33 -1.52
N LEU A 48 9.89 -0.57 -1.56
CA LEU A 48 10.57 -0.19 -2.81
C LEU A 48 11.09 -1.40 -3.60
N GLY A 49 11.53 -2.45 -2.91
CA GLY A 49 12.01 -3.69 -3.52
C GLY A 49 10.90 -4.65 -3.97
N TYR A 50 9.66 -4.43 -3.57
CA TYR A 50 8.56 -5.35 -3.84
C TYR A 50 8.03 -5.21 -5.27
N ARG A 51 8.31 -6.19 -6.13
CA ARG A 51 7.94 -6.19 -7.55
C ARG A 51 6.43 -6.28 -7.80
N GLY A 52 5.69 -6.91 -6.88
CA GLY A 52 4.25 -7.09 -7.01
C GLY A 52 3.45 -5.78 -7.14
N PHE A 53 3.98 -4.66 -6.67
CA PHE A 53 3.30 -3.37 -6.87
C PHE A 53 3.18 -2.99 -8.34
N ARG A 54 4.24 -3.19 -9.13
CA ARG A 54 4.22 -2.92 -10.58
C ARG A 54 3.29 -3.85 -11.32
N GLU A 55 3.23 -5.11 -10.91
CA GLU A 55 2.33 -6.11 -11.49
C GLU A 55 0.86 -5.73 -11.27
N HIS A 56 0.56 -4.97 -10.19
CA HIS A 56 -0.75 -4.44 -9.86
C HIS A 56 -0.93 -2.95 -10.22
N GLY A 57 -0.10 -2.42 -11.12
CA GLY A 57 -0.26 -1.08 -11.64
C GLY A 57 0.21 0.06 -10.73
N LEU A 58 1.02 -0.21 -9.69
CA LEU A 58 1.60 0.81 -8.82
C LEU A 58 3.11 0.93 -9.06
N ASN A 59 3.58 2.14 -9.35
CA ASN A 59 4.99 2.44 -9.55
C ASN A 59 5.46 3.51 -8.57
N ILE A 60 6.39 3.18 -7.67
CA ILE A 60 6.95 4.15 -6.72
C ILE A 60 8.09 4.87 -7.42
N VAL A 61 7.87 6.14 -7.82
CA VAL A 61 8.81 6.93 -8.64
C VAL A 61 9.79 7.76 -7.81
N ALA A 62 9.48 8.05 -6.56
CA ALA A 62 10.39 8.73 -5.63
C ALA A 62 10.12 8.31 -4.20
N ALA A 63 11.17 8.28 -3.38
CA ALA A 63 11.10 8.13 -1.94
C ALA A 63 11.53 9.43 -1.27
N PHE A 64 11.03 9.69 -0.05
CA PHE A 64 11.34 10.88 0.72
C PHE A 64 11.75 10.50 2.15
N ASP A 65 12.72 11.21 2.67
CA ASP A 65 13.14 11.06 4.08
C ASP A 65 13.62 12.41 4.63
N THR A 66 13.72 12.52 5.94
CA THR A 66 14.30 13.68 6.64
C THR A 66 15.77 13.45 7.00
N ASP A 67 16.23 12.20 6.99
CA ASP A 67 17.59 11.82 7.36
C ASP A 67 18.59 12.22 6.26
N PRO A 68 19.54 13.16 6.54
CA PRO A 68 20.56 13.56 5.57
C PRO A 68 21.42 12.40 5.05
N GLY A 69 21.62 11.35 5.88
CA GLY A 69 22.39 10.18 5.50
C GLY A 69 21.73 9.29 4.45
N LYS A 70 20.43 9.46 4.24
CA LYS A 70 19.65 8.70 3.24
C LYS A 70 19.34 9.54 2.01
N ILE A 71 19.21 10.85 2.17
CA ILE A 71 18.92 11.78 1.07
C ILE A 71 20.03 11.73 0.02
N GLY A 72 19.64 11.64 -1.25
CA GLY A 72 20.57 11.52 -2.39
C GLY A 72 20.96 10.07 -2.70
N SER A 73 20.63 9.09 -1.85
CA SER A 73 20.85 7.68 -2.15
C SER A 73 19.81 7.13 -3.12
N SER A 74 20.12 5.99 -3.74
CA SER A 74 19.15 5.24 -4.56
C SER A 74 18.85 3.91 -3.90
N LEU A 75 17.55 3.60 -3.73
CA LEU A 75 17.05 2.35 -3.17
C LEU A 75 16.24 1.62 -4.24
N HIS A 76 16.70 0.44 -4.65
CA HIS A 76 16.07 -0.36 -5.72
C HIS A 76 15.79 0.44 -7.01
N GLY A 77 16.68 1.41 -7.34
CA GLY A 77 16.53 2.29 -8.50
C GLY A 77 15.67 3.53 -8.26
N THR A 78 15.07 3.67 -7.08
CA THR A 78 14.27 4.85 -6.69
C THR A 78 15.13 5.82 -5.88
N GLN A 79 15.11 7.10 -6.25
CA GLN A 79 15.91 8.13 -5.58
C GLN A 79 15.24 8.58 -4.28
N VAL A 80 16.03 8.76 -3.21
CA VAL A 80 15.59 9.33 -1.94
C VAL A 80 15.82 10.84 -1.95
N LEU A 81 14.74 11.60 -1.78
CA LEU A 81 14.70 13.05 -1.84
C LEU A 81 14.38 13.64 -0.46
N PRO A 82 14.73 14.91 -0.20
CA PRO A 82 14.33 15.56 1.04
C PRO A 82 12.81 15.73 1.10
N LEU A 83 12.23 15.48 2.30
CA LEU A 83 10.79 15.57 2.54
C LEU A 83 10.21 16.95 2.15
N SER A 84 10.98 18.02 2.30
CA SER A 84 10.58 19.39 1.92
C SER A 84 10.20 19.56 0.45
N LYS A 85 10.64 18.67 -0.43
CA LYS A 85 10.31 18.69 -1.87
C LYS A 85 9.01 17.96 -2.21
N LEU A 86 8.43 17.18 -1.27
CA LEU A 86 7.29 16.30 -1.52
C LEU A 86 6.12 17.04 -2.17
N ALA A 87 5.58 18.04 -1.50
CA ALA A 87 4.36 18.74 -1.96
C ALA A 87 4.55 19.43 -3.32
N SER A 88 5.72 20.04 -3.57
CA SER A 88 6.02 20.69 -4.84
C SER A 88 6.17 19.69 -6.00
N LEU A 89 6.85 18.58 -5.76
CA LEU A 89 7.01 17.51 -6.75
C LEU A 89 5.70 16.79 -7.03
N ALA A 90 4.90 16.53 -6.00
CA ALA A 90 3.60 15.89 -6.14
C ALA A 90 2.68 16.69 -7.08
N ARG A 91 2.60 18.00 -6.89
CA ARG A 91 1.84 18.89 -7.79
C ARG A 91 2.38 18.89 -9.22
N ARG A 92 3.69 19.02 -9.39
CA ARG A 92 4.33 19.07 -10.73
C ARG A 92 4.17 17.78 -11.51
N MET A 93 4.29 16.63 -10.84
CA MET A 93 4.19 15.30 -11.44
C MET A 93 2.76 14.75 -11.44
N ARG A 94 1.80 15.48 -10.83
CA ARG A 94 0.39 15.06 -10.67
C ARG A 94 0.26 13.73 -9.94
N ILE A 95 1.10 13.50 -8.94
CA ILE A 95 1.04 12.30 -8.11
C ILE A 95 -0.20 12.36 -7.22
N VAL A 96 -0.98 11.30 -7.23
CA VAL A 96 -2.24 11.22 -6.47
C VAL A 96 -2.20 10.17 -5.36
N ILE A 97 -1.19 9.29 -5.35
CA ILE A 97 -1.03 8.22 -4.37
C ILE A 97 0.23 8.45 -3.53
N GLY A 98 0.10 8.35 -2.22
CA GLY A 98 1.20 8.41 -1.26
C GLY A 98 1.25 7.18 -0.36
N ILE A 99 2.46 6.74 -0.02
CA ILE A 99 2.70 5.65 0.91
C ILE A 99 3.47 6.21 2.10
N ILE A 100 2.96 6.00 3.30
CA ILE A 100 3.60 6.41 4.56
C ILE A 100 4.21 5.19 5.22
N ALA A 101 5.55 5.19 5.37
CA ALA A 101 6.33 4.16 6.04
C ALA A 101 7.24 4.78 7.12
N THR A 102 6.73 5.81 7.80
CA THR A 102 7.42 6.54 8.88
C THR A 102 6.99 6.04 10.26
N PRO A 103 7.74 6.38 11.33
CA PRO A 103 7.25 6.20 12.69
C PRO A 103 5.95 6.98 12.94
N ALA A 104 5.13 6.50 13.90
CA ALA A 104 3.84 7.08 14.24
C ALA A 104 3.90 8.60 14.51
N ALA A 105 4.95 9.06 15.21
CA ALA A 105 5.11 10.47 15.56
C ALA A 105 5.25 11.43 14.35
N ALA A 106 5.75 10.94 13.22
CA ALA A 106 5.93 11.74 12.00
C ALA A 106 4.80 11.57 10.99
N ALA A 107 3.93 10.58 11.17
CA ALA A 107 2.96 10.18 10.13
C ALA A 107 1.94 11.27 9.80
N GLN A 108 1.45 12.02 10.80
CA GLN A 108 0.45 13.08 10.58
C GLN A 108 1.05 14.23 9.77
N GLU A 109 2.25 14.71 10.13
CA GLU A 109 2.93 15.78 9.38
C GLU A 109 3.15 15.37 7.92
N VAL A 110 3.57 14.13 7.68
CA VAL A 110 3.75 13.60 6.33
C VAL A 110 2.43 13.57 5.57
N ALA A 111 1.35 13.14 6.21
CA ALA A 111 0.02 13.10 5.61
C ALA A 111 -0.46 14.51 5.23
N ASP A 112 -0.26 15.50 6.10
CA ASP A 112 -0.60 16.90 5.83
C ASP A 112 0.17 17.46 4.62
N LEU A 113 1.47 17.13 4.51
CA LEU A 113 2.28 17.49 3.34
C LEU A 113 1.80 16.80 2.06
N MET A 114 1.35 15.55 2.13
CA MET A 114 0.77 14.83 1.01
C MET A 114 -0.53 15.49 0.54
N VAL A 115 -1.43 15.80 1.47
CA VAL A 115 -2.69 16.48 1.18
C VAL A 115 -2.42 17.85 0.56
N ALA A 116 -1.51 18.66 1.13
CA ALA A 116 -1.09 19.93 0.58
C ALA A 116 -0.44 19.80 -0.81
N GLY A 117 0.17 18.66 -1.10
CA GLY A 117 0.71 18.31 -2.41
C GLY A 117 -0.34 17.91 -3.45
N GLY A 118 -1.59 17.71 -3.03
CA GLY A 118 -2.69 17.30 -3.90
C GLY A 118 -2.89 15.80 -4.04
N LEU A 119 -2.28 15.00 -3.15
CA LEU A 119 -2.51 13.56 -3.10
C LEU A 119 -3.95 13.28 -2.64
N ARG A 120 -4.56 12.25 -3.20
CA ARG A 120 -5.96 11.87 -2.95
C ARG A 120 -6.12 10.48 -2.36
N ALA A 121 -5.05 9.70 -2.32
CA ALA A 121 -5.04 8.39 -1.71
C ALA A 121 -3.75 8.22 -0.90
N ILE A 122 -3.88 7.76 0.32
CA ILE A 122 -2.75 7.52 1.25
C ILE A 122 -2.83 6.08 1.74
N TRP A 123 -1.76 5.34 1.53
CA TRP A 123 -1.57 4.02 2.11
C TRP A 123 -0.66 4.16 3.33
N ASN A 124 -1.24 4.03 4.50
CA ASN A 124 -0.56 4.30 5.77
C ASN A 124 -0.10 3.00 6.44
N PHE A 125 1.20 2.82 6.55
CA PHE A 125 1.84 1.74 7.31
C PHE A 125 2.33 2.18 8.69
N ALA A 126 2.20 3.45 9.04
CA ALA A 126 2.54 3.92 10.38
C ALA A 126 1.48 3.41 11.38
N PRO A 127 1.89 2.92 12.59
CA PRO A 127 0.95 2.38 13.57
C PRO A 127 0.19 3.51 14.29
N THR A 128 -0.53 4.33 13.55
CA THR A 128 -1.34 5.43 14.07
C THR A 128 -2.48 5.78 13.11
N SER A 129 -3.58 6.27 13.66
CA SER A 129 -4.67 6.84 12.87
C SER A 129 -4.32 8.26 12.41
N LEU A 130 -4.68 8.58 11.18
CA LEU A 130 -4.44 9.89 10.60
C LEU A 130 -5.73 10.72 10.61
N SER A 131 -5.60 12.00 10.92
CA SER A 131 -6.67 12.99 10.77
C SER A 131 -6.58 13.58 9.37
N ILE A 132 -7.42 13.11 8.44
CA ILE A 132 -7.36 13.41 7.01
C ILE A 132 -8.70 13.95 6.56
N PRO A 133 -8.73 14.96 5.63
CA PRO A 133 -9.95 15.44 5.02
C PRO A 133 -10.75 14.30 4.34
N PRO A 134 -12.10 14.31 4.41
CA PRO A 134 -12.92 13.19 3.96
C PRO A 134 -12.84 12.90 2.45
N GLU A 135 -12.36 13.84 1.67
CA GLU A 135 -12.13 13.69 0.22
C GLU A 135 -10.86 12.89 -0.12
N VAL A 136 -9.98 12.61 0.86
CA VAL A 136 -8.76 11.82 0.68
C VAL A 136 -8.98 10.41 1.21
N LEU A 137 -8.78 9.44 0.35
CA LEU A 137 -8.88 8.03 0.72
C LEU A 137 -7.68 7.61 1.57
N VAL A 138 -7.92 6.93 2.68
CA VAL A 138 -6.86 6.38 3.53
C VAL A 138 -7.09 4.90 3.77
N GLU A 139 -6.07 4.11 3.45
CA GLU A 139 -6.01 2.70 3.84
C GLU A 139 -4.92 2.52 4.89
N ASN A 140 -5.24 1.87 6.01
CA ASN A 140 -4.32 1.67 7.12
C ASN A 140 -3.89 0.21 7.21
N GLU A 141 -2.59 -0.05 7.16
CA GLU A 141 -1.99 -1.37 7.34
C GLU A 141 -1.37 -1.48 8.73
N ASP A 142 -2.04 -2.20 9.61
CA ASP A 142 -1.53 -2.48 10.95
C ASP A 142 -1.03 -3.94 11.06
N LEU A 143 0.25 -4.11 10.77
CA LEU A 143 0.91 -5.42 10.87
C LEU A 143 0.89 -5.97 12.31
N SER A 144 0.94 -5.11 13.31
CA SER A 144 0.92 -5.48 14.72
C SER A 144 -0.44 -6.00 15.13
N ARG A 145 -1.51 -5.39 14.64
CA ARG A 145 -2.90 -5.82 14.89
C ARG A 145 -3.17 -7.22 14.35
N THR A 146 -2.72 -7.51 13.14
CA THR A 146 -2.87 -8.82 12.53
C THR A 146 -2.17 -9.90 13.34
N LEU A 147 -0.94 -9.62 13.83
CA LEU A 147 -0.21 -10.53 14.71
C LEU A 147 -0.91 -10.73 16.06
N ALA A 148 -1.44 -9.68 16.66
CA ALA A 148 -2.19 -9.78 17.92
C ALA A 148 -3.43 -10.67 17.78
N VAL A 149 -4.20 -10.49 16.72
CA VAL A 149 -5.38 -11.35 16.42
C VAL A 149 -4.97 -12.82 16.22
N LEU A 150 -3.87 -13.07 15.50
CA LEU A 150 -3.35 -14.43 15.30
C LEU A 150 -2.94 -15.06 16.63
N SER A 151 -2.22 -14.31 17.48
CA SER A 151 -1.78 -14.76 18.80
C SER A 151 -2.95 -15.10 19.71
N GLN A 152 -4.00 -14.27 19.74
CA GLN A 152 -5.22 -14.54 20.50
C GLN A 152 -5.92 -15.82 20.01
N ARG A 153 -6.05 -16.00 18.70
CA ARG A 153 -6.67 -17.20 18.12
C ARG A 153 -5.89 -18.46 18.46
N LEU A 154 -4.56 -18.39 18.44
CA LEU A 154 -3.70 -19.51 18.81
C LEU A 154 -3.83 -19.88 20.29
N GLN A 155 -3.88 -18.88 21.18
CA GLN A 155 -4.08 -19.11 22.62
C GLN A 155 -5.46 -19.73 22.90
N ALA A 156 -6.52 -19.23 22.26
CA ALA A 156 -7.86 -19.77 22.41
C ALA A 156 -7.96 -21.23 21.92
N ARG A 157 -7.25 -21.56 20.84
CA ARG A 157 -7.20 -22.94 20.34
C ARG A 157 -6.47 -23.88 21.31
N ARG A 158 -5.32 -23.48 21.83
CA ARG A 158 -4.57 -24.25 22.83
C ARG A 158 -5.36 -24.49 24.11
N ALA A 159 -6.10 -23.47 24.60
CA ALA A 159 -6.95 -23.61 25.78
C ALA A 159 -8.07 -24.65 25.57
N ARG A 160 -8.65 -24.73 24.36
CA ARG A 160 -9.68 -25.74 24.03
C ARG A 160 -9.09 -27.17 23.96
N GLU A 161 -7.90 -27.31 23.38
CA GLU A 161 -7.20 -28.59 23.28
C GLU A 161 -6.81 -29.14 24.67
N THR A 162 -6.35 -28.24 25.58
CA THR A 162 -6.00 -28.61 26.95
C THR A 162 -7.25 -28.91 27.80
N GLY A 163 -8.37 -28.21 27.59
CA GLY A 163 -9.64 -28.47 28.28
C GLY A 163 -10.31 -29.77 27.84
N ALA A 164 -10.17 -30.17 26.58
CA ALA A 164 -10.69 -31.42 26.05
C ALA A 164 -9.91 -32.64 26.58
N ALA A 165 -8.58 -32.53 26.71
CA ALA A 165 -7.73 -33.60 27.25
C ALA A 165 -7.96 -33.88 28.76
N GLY A 166 -8.52 -32.92 29.50
CA GLY A 166 -8.84 -33.10 30.93
C GLY A 166 -10.17 -33.77 31.21
N GLN A 167 -11.05 -33.97 30.21
CA GLN A 167 -12.36 -34.61 30.37
C GLN A 167 -12.41 -36.11 29.99
N GLU A 168 -11.38 -36.63 29.32
CA GLU A 168 -11.28 -38.06 28.97
C GLU A 168 -10.56 -38.92 30.01
N GLY A 169 -10.20 -38.36 31.17
CA GLY A 169 -9.45 -39.04 32.23
C GLY A 169 -10.24 -39.31 33.53
N GLN A 170 -11.60 -39.25 33.52
CA GLN A 170 -12.42 -39.63 34.69
C GLN A 170 -13.29 -40.84 34.39
#